data_025084aeec1cbd3db02fa319113ed2cd
#
_entry.id   025084aeec1cbd3db02fa319113ed2cd
#
_cell.length_a   1.000
_cell.length_b   1.000
_cell.length_c   1.000
_cell.angle_alpha   90.00
_cell.angle_beta   90.00
_cell.angle_gamma   90.00
#
_symmetry.space_group_name_H-M   'P 1'
#
loop_
_entity.id
_entity.type
_entity.pdbx_description
1 polymer ?
#
loop_
_entity_poly.entity_id
_entity_poly.type
_entity_poly.pdbx_seq_one_letter_code
_entity_poly.pdbx_strand_id
1 'polypeptide(L)'
;IPDGFLFGTDGAKLNIKTALLRDYNVHTIIRLPGSIFAPYTSIATNIVFFNNEAAEGHSEQYKTKDVWFYRMDMPEGYKHFNKTNPMKLEHCQHIAEWWNNRQELQDAEGNDKAKCFTTEELIALNCNFDQCKFPKTEEEILPPAELLKNYYAKRRELDREIDRTLKEIQDILGIEIKHDEL
;
A
#
# COMPACT_ATOMS: atom_id res chain seq x y z
N ILE A 1 10.24 -5.06 -2.69
CA ILE A 1 9.91 -4.85 -4.09
C ILE A 1 8.71 -3.90 -4.23
N PRO A 2 8.65 -3.05 -5.27
CA PRO A 2 7.51 -2.15 -5.48
C PRO A 2 6.27 -2.89 -6.00
N ASP A 3 5.08 -2.32 -5.75
CA ASP A 3 3.80 -2.88 -6.18
C ASP A 3 3.73 -3.21 -7.67
N GLY A 4 4.30 -2.36 -8.53
CA GLY A 4 4.31 -2.57 -9.97
C GLY A 4 4.97 -3.87 -10.43
N PHE A 5 5.76 -4.53 -9.57
CA PHE A 5 6.27 -5.87 -9.84
C PHE A 5 5.23 -6.95 -9.53
N LEU A 6 4.42 -6.78 -8.49
CA LEU A 6 3.46 -7.81 -8.06
C LEU A 6 2.37 -8.04 -9.11
N PHE A 7 1.73 -6.97 -9.56
CA PHE A 7 0.62 -7.07 -10.51
C PHE A 7 1.07 -7.11 -11.99
N GLY A 8 2.33 -6.76 -12.29
CA GLY A 8 2.84 -6.79 -13.66
C GLY A 8 2.86 -8.21 -14.22
N THR A 9 2.14 -8.43 -15.31
CA THR A 9 2.08 -9.71 -16.04
C THR A 9 2.78 -9.65 -17.40
N ASP A 10 3.58 -8.62 -17.64
CA ASP A 10 4.43 -8.53 -18.84
C ASP A 10 5.53 -9.59 -18.83
N GLY A 11 6.05 -9.93 -20.03
CA GLY A 11 6.92 -11.07 -20.24
C GLY A 11 8.13 -11.14 -19.31
N ALA A 12 8.80 -10.03 -19.03
CA ALA A 12 9.98 -10.00 -18.16
C ALA A 12 9.61 -10.27 -16.69
N LYS A 13 8.57 -9.61 -16.19
CA LYS A 13 8.10 -9.80 -14.81
C LYS A 13 7.50 -11.18 -14.59
N LEU A 14 6.71 -11.67 -15.56
CA LEU A 14 6.15 -13.01 -15.53
C LEU A 14 7.27 -14.06 -15.46
N ASN A 15 8.30 -13.95 -16.31
CA ASN A 15 9.42 -14.88 -16.31
C ASN A 15 10.17 -14.90 -14.97
N ILE A 16 10.41 -13.74 -14.37
CA ILE A 16 11.08 -13.65 -13.06
C ILE A 16 10.22 -14.31 -11.97
N LYS A 17 8.90 -14.02 -11.93
CA LYS A 17 8.00 -14.60 -10.93
C LYS A 17 7.86 -16.10 -11.09
N THR A 18 7.75 -16.59 -12.31
CA THR A 18 7.73 -18.02 -12.60
C THR A 18 9.05 -18.70 -12.20
N ALA A 19 10.19 -18.06 -12.48
CA ALA A 19 11.50 -18.55 -12.05
C ALA A 19 11.63 -18.57 -10.51
N LEU A 20 11.12 -17.56 -9.82
CA LEU A 20 11.10 -17.52 -8.35
C LEU A 20 10.31 -18.71 -7.77
N LEU A 21 9.12 -19.01 -8.31
CA LEU A 21 8.31 -20.15 -7.85
C LEU A 21 8.97 -21.49 -8.17
N ARG A 22 9.67 -21.59 -9.32
CA ARG A 22 10.32 -22.81 -9.76
C ARG A 22 11.60 -23.10 -8.99
N ASP A 23 12.46 -22.10 -8.83
CA ASP A 23 13.84 -22.28 -8.37
C ASP A 23 13.99 -22.09 -6.85
N TYR A 24 13.01 -21.46 -6.22
CA TYR A 24 12.97 -21.15 -4.78
C TYR A 24 11.61 -21.50 -4.19
N ASN A 25 11.58 -21.70 -2.87
CA ASN A 25 10.33 -21.78 -2.13
C ASN A 25 9.94 -20.37 -1.67
N VAL A 26 9.09 -19.69 -2.44
CA VAL A 26 8.47 -18.42 -2.05
C VAL A 26 7.30 -18.74 -1.14
N HIS A 27 7.41 -18.48 0.14
CA HIS A 27 6.41 -18.92 1.11
C HIS A 27 5.55 -17.79 1.69
N THR A 28 5.96 -16.52 1.56
CA THR A 28 5.19 -15.40 2.12
C THR A 28 5.49 -14.11 1.37
N ILE A 29 4.43 -13.35 1.09
CA ILE A 29 4.52 -11.98 0.58
C ILE A 29 3.72 -11.08 1.50
N ILE A 30 4.39 -10.07 2.08
CA ILE A 30 3.76 -9.07 2.95
C ILE A 30 3.69 -7.76 2.22
N ARG A 31 2.48 -7.25 2.00
CA ARG A 31 2.22 -5.93 1.46
C ARG A 31 2.30 -4.90 2.58
N LEU A 32 3.12 -3.89 2.39
CA LEU A 32 3.30 -2.81 3.34
C LEU A 32 2.40 -1.63 2.96
N PRO A 33 1.93 -0.82 3.94
CA PRO A 33 1.19 0.39 3.66
C PRO A 33 1.98 1.34 2.77
N GLY A 34 1.31 2.14 1.96
CA GLY A 34 1.93 3.27 1.28
C GLY A 34 2.59 4.21 2.29
N SER A 35 3.46 5.09 1.83
CA SER A 35 4.14 6.09 2.68
C SER A 35 5.22 5.57 3.66
N ILE A 36 5.50 4.27 3.77
CA ILE A 36 6.57 3.77 4.66
C ILE A 36 7.92 4.43 4.36
N PHE A 37 8.19 4.71 3.10
CA PHE A 37 9.42 5.37 2.65
C PHE A 37 9.25 6.87 2.38
N ALA A 38 8.20 7.50 2.92
CA ALA A 38 8.04 8.94 2.82
C ALA A 38 9.15 9.68 3.61
N PRO A 39 9.67 10.82 3.12
CA PRO A 39 9.22 11.56 1.94
C PRO A 39 9.85 11.11 0.60
N TYR A 40 10.67 10.07 0.59
CA TYR A 40 11.46 9.67 -0.59
C TYR A 40 10.60 9.08 -1.71
N THR A 41 9.57 8.30 -1.35
CA THR A 41 8.59 7.74 -2.28
C THR A 41 7.26 7.45 -1.59
N SER A 42 6.17 7.58 -2.33
CA SER A 42 4.82 7.15 -1.94
C SER A 42 4.44 5.78 -2.50
N ILE A 43 5.33 5.14 -3.27
CA ILE A 43 5.06 3.85 -3.88
C ILE A 43 4.95 2.79 -2.79
N ALA A 44 3.83 2.07 -2.75
CA ALA A 44 3.65 0.94 -1.87
C ALA A 44 4.66 -0.16 -2.23
N THR A 45 5.18 -0.81 -1.20
CA THR A 45 6.23 -1.82 -1.33
C THR A 45 5.81 -3.11 -0.65
N ASN A 46 6.50 -4.19 -1.00
CA ASN A 46 6.21 -5.51 -0.52
C ASN A 46 7.50 -6.22 -0.09
N ILE A 47 7.40 -7.07 0.91
CA ILE A 47 8.48 -7.95 1.35
C ILE A 47 8.17 -9.35 0.84
N VAL A 48 9.10 -9.95 0.11
CA VAL A 48 8.99 -11.33 -0.38
C VAL A 48 9.95 -12.19 0.43
N PHE A 49 9.42 -13.21 1.06
CA PHE A 49 10.19 -14.19 1.83
C PHE A 49 10.29 -15.48 1.04
N PHE A 50 11.52 -15.95 0.85
CA PHE A 50 11.79 -17.18 0.14
C PHE A 50 13.07 -17.85 0.68
N ASN A 51 13.20 -19.13 0.47
CA ASN A 51 14.41 -19.91 0.77
C ASN A 51 14.75 -20.82 -0.42
N ASN A 52 15.90 -21.48 -0.36
CA ASN A 52 16.36 -22.37 -1.42
C ASN A 52 15.89 -23.83 -1.25
N GLU A 53 15.36 -24.18 -0.09
CA GLU A 53 14.83 -25.50 0.18
C GLU A 53 13.43 -25.61 -0.45
N ALA A 54 13.15 -26.74 -1.09
CA ALA A 54 11.83 -26.98 -1.65
C ALA A 54 10.79 -27.18 -0.52
N ALA A 55 9.56 -26.70 -0.74
CA ALA A 55 8.47 -26.90 0.21
C ALA A 55 8.11 -28.39 0.31
N GLU A 56 7.72 -28.84 1.51
CA GLU A 56 7.21 -30.19 1.68
C GLU A 56 5.94 -30.43 0.83
N GLY A 57 5.95 -31.47 0.01
CA GLY A 57 4.87 -31.75 -0.93
C GLY A 57 4.80 -30.80 -2.11
N HIS A 58 5.94 -30.18 -2.52
CA HIS A 58 6.06 -29.43 -3.75
C HIS A 58 5.91 -30.30 -4.99
N SER A 59 5.65 -29.69 -6.14
CA SER A 59 5.62 -30.41 -7.42
C SER A 59 7.03 -30.62 -7.98
N GLU A 60 7.19 -31.54 -8.94
CA GLU A 60 8.49 -31.71 -9.61
C GLU A 60 8.96 -30.46 -10.38
N GLN A 61 8.01 -29.61 -10.78
CA GLN A 61 8.28 -28.43 -11.60
C GLN A 61 8.58 -27.18 -10.75
N TYR A 62 8.05 -27.06 -9.54
CA TYR A 62 8.16 -25.87 -8.68
C TYR A 62 8.58 -26.25 -7.28
N LYS A 63 9.58 -25.54 -6.73
CA LYS A 63 9.97 -25.68 -5.32
C LYS A 63 8.96 -25.06 -4.36
N THR A 64 8.22 -24.05 -4.84
CA THR A 64 7.12 -23.44 -4.10
C THR A 64 5.89 -24.35 -4.18
N LYS A 65 5.24 -24.60 -3.05
CA LYS A 65 3.94 -25.27 -2.97
C LYS A 65 2.81 -24.26 -2.79
N ASP A 66 2.91 -23.48 -1.74
CA ASP A 66 1.89 -22.52 -1.31
C ASP A 66 2.54 -21.17 -0.99
N VAL A 67 1.88 -20.08 -1.31
CA VAL A 67 2.31 -18.72 -0.99
C VAL A 67 1.25 -18.05 -0.13
N TRP A 68 1.66 -17.59 1.03
CA TRP A 68 0.83 -16.76 1.89
C TRP A 68 0.99 -15.29 1.52
N PHE A 69 -0.13 -14.64 1.31
CA PHE A 69 -0.20 -13.19 1.12
C PHE A 69 -0.76 -12.55 2.38
N TYR A 70 -0.14 -11.47 2.83
CA TYR A 70 -0.60 -10.72 3.99
C TYR A 70 -0.55 -9.22 3.68
N ARG A 71 -1.63 -8.50 3.95
CA ARG A 71 -1.69 -7.06 3.83
C ARG A 71 -1.56 -6.41 5.20
N MET A 72 -0.55 -5.58 5.37
CA MET A 72 -0.43 -4.70 6.52
C MET A 72 -1.21 -3.41 6.24
N ASP A 73 -2.30 -3.23 6.95
CA ASP A 73 -3.09 -2.00 6.88
C ASP A 73 -2.41 -0.88 7.68
N MET A 74 -2.81 0.36 7.42
CA MET A 74 -2.32 1.50 8.20
C MET A 74 -2.79 1.34 9.66
N PRO A 75 -1.90 1.55 10.66
CA PRO A 75 -2.29 1.49 12.06
C PRO A 75 -3.38 2.51 12.39
N GLU A 76 -4.22 2.17 13.37
CA GLU A 76 -5.26 3.07 13.84
C GLU A 76 -4.69 4.43 14.27
N GLY A 77 -5.35 5.50 13.85
CA GLY A 77 -4.89 6.87 14.10
C GLY A 77 -3.82 7.39 13.15
N TYR A 78 -3.29 6.55 12.27
CA TYR A 78 -2.29 6.94 11.26
C TYR A 78 -2.94 7.10 9.88
N LYS A 79 -2.88 8.31 9.31
CA LYS A 79 -3.27 8.51 7.90
C LYS A 79 -2.16 8.12 6.93
N HIS A 80 -0.92 8.36 7.32
CA HIS A 80 0.29 8.02 6.57
C HIS A 80 1.51 8.04 7.51
N PHE A 81 2.53 7.26 7.18
CA PHE A 81 3.84 7.38 7.81
C PHE A 81 4.59 8.57 7.21
N ASN A 82 5.39 9.22 8.04
CA ASN A 82 6.23 10.34 7.63
C ASN A 82 7.44 10.46 8.57
N LYS A 83 8.30 11.45 8.33
CA LYS A 83 9.50 11.68 9.15
C LYS A 83 9.19 11.93 10.64
N THR A 84 8.06 12.57 10.93
CA THR A 84 7.62 12.87 12.31
C THR A 84 6.95 11.67 12.98
N ASN A 85 6.18 10.91 12.20
CA ASN A 85 5.49 9.70 12.63
C ASN A 85 5.97 8.50 11.80
N PRO A 86 7.17 7.98 12.04
CA PRO A 86 7.72 6.85 11.31
C PRO A 86 7.03 5.53 11.70
N MET A 87 7.16 4.53 10.84
CA MET A 87 6.78 3.17 11.19
C MET A 87 7.65 2.68 12.35
N LYS A 88 7.05 2.04 13.34
CA LYS A 88 7.70 1.46 14.51
C LYS A 88 7.51 -0.05 14.54
N LEU A 89 8.36 -0.76 15.28
CA LEU A 89 8.29 -2.21 15.42
C LEU A 89 6.95 -2.67 16.01
N GLU A 90 6.38 -1.92 16.94
CA GLU A 90 5.07 -2.21 17.55
C GLU A 90 3.94 -2.33 16.51
N HIS A 91 4.04 -1.60 15.39
CA HIS A 91 3.06 -1.70 14.30
C HIS A 91 3.12 -3.03 13.55
N CYS A 92 4.20 -3.79 13.70
CA CYS A 92 4.38 -5.10 13.06
C CYS A 92 4.00 -6.26 13.98
N GLN A 93 3.62 -6.02 15.23
CA GLN A 93 3.36 -7.09 16.20
C GLN A 93 2.29 -8.08 15.72
N HIS A 94 1.21 -7.58 15.13
CA HIS A 94 0.14 -8.41 14.59
C HIS A 94 0.61 -9.30 13.41
N ILE A 95 1.63 -8.87 12.66
CA ILE A 95 2.24 -9.69 11.61
C ILE A 95 3.03 -10.84 12.25
N ALA A 96 3.79 -10.55 13.33
CA ALA A 96 4.56 -11.56 14.04
C ALA A 96 3.65 -12.62 14.70
N GLU A 97 2.53 -12.19 15.29
CA GLU A 97 1.51 -13.07 15.83
C GLU A 97 0.90 -13.97 14.76
N TRP A 98 0.47 -13.38 13.65
CA TRP A 98 -0.05 -14.13 12.51
C TRP A 98 0.99 -15.09 11.93
N TRP A 99 2.25 -14.68 11.84
CA TRP A 99 3.33 -15.51 11.28
C TRP A 99 3.48 -16.85 11.98
N ASN A 100 3.30 -16.87 13.31
CA ASN A 100 3.39 -18.08 14.13
C ASN A 100 2.15 -18.97 14.03
N ASN A 101 1.01 -18.42 13.62
CA ASN A 101 -0.25 -19.14 13.47
C ASN A 101 -1.00 -18.64 12.24
N ARG A 102 -0.47 -18.98 11.05
CA ARG A 102 -1.00 -18.49 9.77
C ARG A 102 -2.40 -19.04 9.53
N GLN A 103 -3.32 -18.15 9.27
CA GLN A 103 -4.70 -18.42 8.87
C GLN A 103 -5.19 -17.34 7.92
N GLU A 104 -6.20 -17.68 7.15
CA GLU A 104 -6.85 -16.69 6.28
C GLU A 104 -7.60 -15.67 7.14
N LEU A 105 -7.47 -14.41 6.79
CA LEU A 105 -8.08 -13.28 7.50
C LEU A 105 -8.78 -12.36 6.52
N GLN A 106 -9.89 -11.80 6.96
CA GLN A 106 -10.59 -10.73 6.26
C GLN A 106 -10.61 -9.45 7.11
N ASP A 107 -10.70 -8.31 6.45
CA ASP A 107 -10.94 -7.03 7.12
C ASP A 107 -12.42 -6.86 7.49
N ALA A 108 -12.77 -5.72 8.12
CA ALA A 108 -14.13 -5.42 8.53
C ALA A 108 -15.12 -5.31 7.37
N GLU A 109 -14.63 -5.02 6.17
CA GLU A 109 -15.38 -4.91 4.93
C GLU A 109 -15.48 -6.25 4.17
N GLY A 110 -14.86 -7.32 4.67
CA GLY A 110 -14.86 -8.64 4.05
C GLY A 110 -13.82 -8.83 2.93
N ASN A 111 -12.86 -7.91 2.79
CA ASN A 111 -11.77 -8.09 1.85
C ASN A 111 -10.67 -8.97 2.43
N ASP A 112 -10.01 -9.75 1.59
CA ASP A 112 -8.92 -10.62 2.02
C ASP A 112 -7.75 -9.77 2.58
N LYS A 113 -7.42 -9.99 3.84
CA LYS A 113 -6.27 -9.40 4.53
C LYS A 113 -5.09 -10.37 4.58
N ALA A 114 -5.36 -11.65 4.77
CA ALA A 114 -4.40 -12.73 4.65
C ALA A 114 -5.04 -13.90 3.92
N LYS A 115 -4.34 -14.44 2.93
CA LYS A 115 -4.84 -15.57 2.11
C LYS A 115 -3.71 -16.43 1.60
N CYS A 116 -3.98 -17.73 1.50
CA CYS A 116 -3.07 -18.71 0.92
C CYS A 116 -3.47 -19.04 -0.51
N PHE A 117 -2.50 -19.16 -1.39
CA PHE A 117 -2.69 -19.61 -2.77
C PHE A 117 -1.69 -20.71 -3.08
N THR A 118 -2.14 -21.74 -3.77
CA THR A 118 -1.25 -22.77 -4.32
C THR A 118 -0.48 -22.21 -5.52
N THR A 119 0.63 -22.87 -5.85
CA THR A 119 1.42 -22.49 -7.03
C THR A 119 0.60 -22.61 -8.30
N GLU A 120 -0.25 -23.65 -8.43
CA GLU A 120 -1.12 -23.87 -9.57
C GLU A 120 -2.12 -22.72 -9.74
N GLU A 121 -2.74 -22.26 -8.66
CA GLU A 121 -3.64 -21.09 -8.69
C GLU A 121 -2.92 -19.83 -9.13
N LEU A 122 -1.70 -19.60 -8.61
CA LEU A 122 -0.90 -18.45 -9.01
C LEU A 122 -0.49 -18.49 -10.48
N ILE A 123 -0.14 -19.65 -11.00
CA ILE A 123 0.15 -19.84 -12.45
C ILE A 123 -1.12 -19.56 -13.27
N ALA A 124 -2.28 -20.08 -12.86
CA ALA A 124 -3.56 -19.80 -13.54
C ALA A 124 -3.90 -18.30 -13.56
N LEU A 125 -3.46 -17.55 -12.56
CA LEU A 125 -3.58 -16.09 -12.47
C LEU A 125 -2.42 -15.33 -13.14
N ASN A 126 -1.66 -15.97 -14.04
CA ASN A 126 -0.47 -15.40 -14.69
C ASN A 126 0.57 -14.85 -13.70
N CYS A 127 0.81 -15.58 -12.62
CA CYS A 127 1.70 -15.16 -11.53
C CYS A 127 1.40 -13.74 -11.03
N ASN A 128 0.13 -13.35 -10.96
CA ASN A 128 -0.26 -12.12 -10.30
C ASN A 128 -0.09 -12.29 -8.79
N PHE A 129 0.90 -11.62 -8.21
CA PHE A 129 1.19 -11.64 -6.76
C PHE A 129 0.47 -10.54 -5.98
N ASP A 130 -0.43 -9.79 -6.62
CA ASP A 130 -1.26 -8.78 -5.98
C ASP A 130 -2.60 -9.37 -5.53
N GLN A 131 -2.56 -10.25 -4.52
CA GLN A 131 -3.74 -11.00 -4.09
C GLN A 131 -4.49 -10.33 -2.93
N CYS A 132 -3.80 -9.83 -1.90
CA CYS A 132 -4.42 -9.06 -0.82
C CYS A 132 -4.30 -7.56 -1.11
N LYS A 133 -5.12 -7.07 -2.02
CA LYS A 133 -5.16 -5.66 -2.42
C LYS A 133 -5.62 -4.76 -1.26
N PHE A 134 -5.12 -3.53 -1.22
CA PHE A 134 -5.74 -2.54 -0.34
C PHE A 134 -7.21 -2.35 -0.71
N PRO A 135 -8.11 -2.20 0.29
CA PRO A 135 -9.50 -1.87 0.04
C PRO A 135 -9.57 -0.67 -0.91
N LYS A 136 -10.34 -0.80 -1.96
CA LYS A 136 -10.66 0.35 -2.78
C LYS A 136 -11.62 1.19 -1.96
N THR A 137 -11.20 2.37 -1.56
CA THR A 137 -12.13 3.41 -1.14
C THR A 137 -12.94 3.72 -2.40
N GLU A 138 -14.19 3.31 -2.46
CA GLU A 138 -15.12 3.82 -3.46
C GLU A 138 -15.28 5.31 -3.17
N GLU A 139 -14.47 6.12 -3.83
CA GLU A 139 -14.75 7.54 -3.88
C GLU A 139 -16.06 7.69 -4.61
N GLU A 140 -17.08 8.16 -3.89
CA GLU A 140 -18.36 8.49 -4.48
C GLU A 140 -18.12 9.47 -5.63
N ILE A 141 -18.30 8.98 -6.87
CA ILE A 141 -18.09 9.79 -8.07
C ILE A 141 -19.25 10.78 -8.13
N LEU A 142 -19.05 11.93 -7.51
CA LEU A 142 -20.04 13.02 -7.54
C LEU A 142 -20.25 13.49 -8.99
N PRO A 143 -21.47 13.88 -9.34
CA PRO A 143 -21.74 14.50 -10.62
C PRO A 143 -20.80 15.70 -10.86
N PRO A 144 -20.32 15.94 -12.09
CA PRO A 144 -19.33 16.99 -12.37
C PRO A 144 -19.71 18.38 -11.83
N ALA A 145 -20.99 18.73 -11.85
CA ALA A 145 -21.49 19.99 -11.32
C ALA A 145 -21.34 20.09 -9.79
N GLU A 146 -21.56 18.99 -9.08
CA GLU A 146 -21.40 18.92 -7.61
C GLU A 146 -19.94 18.90 -7.21
N LEU A 147 -19.09 18.19 -7.97
CA LEU A 147 -17.65 18.19 -7.81
C LEU A 147 -17.09 19.61 -7.93
N LEU A 148 -17.48 20.36 -8.97
CA LEU A 148 -17.07 21.73 -9.17
C LEU A 148 -17.57 22.65 -8.04
N LYS A 149 -18.79 22.47 -7.58
CA LYS A 149 -19.33 23.24 -6.44
C LYS A 149 -18.51 23.02 -5.17
N ASN A 150 -18.19 21.77 -4.86
CA ASN A 150 -17.38 21.39 -3.70
C ASN A 150 -15.96 21.94 -3.84
N TYR A 151 -15.36 21.83 -5.03
CA TYR A 151 -14.05 22.42 -5.31
C TYR A 151 -14.02 23.92 -5.05
N TYR A 152 -14.97 24.68 -5.60
CA TYR A 152 -15.03 26.14 -5.40
C TYR A 152 -15.35 26.53 -3.94
N ALA A 153 -16.12 25.71 -3.23
CA ALA A 153 -16.37 25.93 -1.80
C ALA A 153 -15.08 25.76 -0.99
N LYS A 154 -14.36 24.65 -1.21
CA LYS A 154 -13.10 24.36 -0.52
C LYS A 154 -11.99 25.34 -0.86
N ARG A 155 -11.90 25.75 -2.12
CA ARG A 155 -10.95 26.79 -2.55
C ARG A 155 -11.17 28.08 -1.81
N ARG A 156 -12.41 28.58 -1.72
CA ARG A 156 -12.74 29.81 -0.98
C ARG A 156 -12.44 29.72 0.51
N GLU A 157 -12.56 28.53 1.10
CA GLU A 157 -12.18 28.31 2.49
C GLU A 157 -10.67 28.42 2.68
N LEU A 158 -9.90 27.75 1.84
CA LEU A 158 -8.43 27.81 1.84
C LEU A 158 -7.90 29.24 1.55
N ASP A 159 -8.48 29.94 0.59
CA ASP A 159 -8.11 31.32 0.29
C ASP A 159 -8.30 32.22 1.53
N ARG A 160 -9.40 32.05 2.29
CA ARG A 160 -9.62 32.78 3.57
C ARG A 160 -8.60 32.41 4.65
N GLU A 161 -8.20 31.15 4.73
CA GLU A 161 -7.16 30.72 5.69
C GLU A 161 -5.81 31.33 5.32
N ILE A 162 -5.47 31.34 4.05
CA ILE A 162 -4.25 31.97 3.53
C ILE A 162 -4.25 33.45 3.85
N ASP A 163 -5.34 34.17 3.53
CA ASP A 163 -5.46 35.61 3.79
C ASP A 163 -5.33 35.93 5.28
N ARG A 164 -5.94 35.09 6.15
CA ARG A 164 -5.81 35.25 7.60
C ARG A 164 -4.37 35.07 8.06
N THR A 165 -3.72 34.01 7.60
CA THR A 165 -2.32 33.73 7.96
C THR A 165 -1.37 34.80 7.46
N LEU A 166 -1.58 35.28 6.25
CA LEU A 166 -0.80 36.40 5.68
C LEU A 166 -0.96 37.69 6.51
N LYS A 167 -2.18 37.98 6.95
CA LYS A 167 -2.44 39.12 7.81
C LYS A 167 -1.76 38.98 9.17
N GLU A 168 -1.80 37.81 9.80
CA GLU A 168 -1.07 37.51 11.03
C GLU A 168 0.45 37.73 10.87
N ILE A 169 1.01 37.30 9.73
CA ILE A 169 2.43 37.51 9.41
C ILE A 169 2.73 39.00 9.22
N GLN A 170 1.88 39.74 8.50
CA GLN A 170 2.04 41.19 8.32
C GLN A 170 2.01 41.92 9.68
N ASP A 171 1.09 41.56 10.56
CA ASP A 171 0.98 42.15 11.91
C ASP A 171 2.24 41.87 12.74
N ILE A 172 2.79 40.65 12.67
CA ILE A 172 4.02 40.26 13.38
C ILE A 172 5.24 41.03 12.86
N LEU A 173 5.33 41.21 11.55
CA LEU A 173 6.46 41.85 10.87
C LEU A 173 6.35 43.37 10.84
N GLY A 174 5.20 43.96 11.18
CA GLY A 174 4.93 45.38 11.09
C GLY A 174 4.96 45.91 9.65
N ILE A 175 4.58 45.10 8.66
CA ILE A 175 4.61 45.40 7.24
C ILE A 175 3.19 45.46 6.69
N GLU A 176 2.82 46.55 6.05
CA GLU A 176 1.60 46.66 5.24
C GLU A 176 1.93 46.38 3.76
N ILE A 177 1.46 45.22 3.24
CA ILE A 177 1.53 44.93 1.80
C ILE A 177 0.15 45.18 1.21
N LYS A 178 0.04 46.06 0.26
CA LYS A 178 -1.22 46.34 -0.46
C LYS A 178 -1.50 45.20 -1.44
N HIS A 179 -2.74 44.77 -1.48
CA HIS A 179 -3.21 43.62 -2.31
C HIS A 179 -3.03 43.80 -3.82
N ASP A 180 -2.70 45.00 -4.29
CA ASP A 180 -2.53 45.32 -5.69
C ASP A 180 -1.07 45.12 -6.20
N GLU A 181 -0.17 44.57 -5.36
CA GLU A 181 1.25 44.34 -5.72
C GLU A 181 1.64 42.85 -5.82
N LEU A 182 0.64 41.95 -5.77
CA LEU A 182 0.80 40.51 -5.95
C LEU A 182 0.03 40.04 -7.19
#